data_f03feb65c8245d9ad8710d84acdab19e
#
_entry.id   f03feb65c8245d9ad8710d84acdab19e
#
_cell.length_a   1.000
_cell.length_b   1.000
_cell.length_c   1.000
_cell.angle_alpha   90.00
_cell.angle_beta   90.00
_cell.angle_gamma   90.00
#
_symmetry.space_group_name_H-M   'P 1'
#
loop_
_entity.id
_entity.type
_entity.pdbx_description
1 polymer ?
#
loop_
_entity_poly.entity_id
_entity_poly.type
_entity_poly.pdbx_seq_one_letter_code
_entity_poly.pdbx_strand_id
1 'polypeptide(L)'
;MSVNPSSGRCRWLLGLSALLLMAGTAAARTEVSWEGVDYARADIPMKLQQAGDNVYYVIGRSGVPDAENQGFMSNAGFVVTEGGVVVYDALGTPSLGWKLLQKIRGVTDKPVTHVVVGHYHADHIYGLQVFKDHTDATIWAQERGLEYVNGPGAERRLRQRRQALFPWVDEATRIVPPDATFTDRKVLDLGGIRIELVHVGPAHAPDDTMMIVHGPDVVFSGDILFDGRIPFVGDKVDSKNWLEGVNRLARMEPPPAMIIPGHGPAESDASGAIAFMRGYITQLRDSMGDAVRNLVPFESAYADTDWSQYTGLPAFEATHRRNAYNVYLEMQNEMGGGMGM
;
A
#
# COMPACT_ATOMS: atom_id res chain seq x y z
N MET A 1 76.19 49.93 36.75
CA MET A 1 75.35 51.05 36.24
C MET A 1 74.01 50.48 35.77
N SER A 2 73.07 50.92 36.47
CA SER A 2 71.63 50.63 36.38
C SER A 2 71.01 50.99 34.98
N VAL A 3 70.14 50.21 34.45
CA VAL A 3 68.88 50.70 33.90
C VAL A 3 67.94 49.50 33.73
N ASN A 4 66.73 49.67 34.29
CA ASN A 4 65.58 48.80 34.27
C ASN A 4 64.72 49.14 33.05
N PRO A 5 64.09 48.20 32.34
CA PRO A 5 63.01 48.54 31.45
C PRO A 5 61.65 47.99 31.92
N SER A 6 60.71 48.82 31.73
CA SER A 6 59.29 48.73 32.02
C SER A 6 58.53 47.61 31.34
N SER A 7 57.63 47.01 32.10
CA SER A 7 56.63 46.03 31.73
C SER A 7 55.50 46.60 30.86
N GLY A 8 55.34 46.07 29.65
CA GLY A 8 54.16 46.23 28.83
C GLY A 8 53.28 44.97 28.92
N ARG A 9 52.16 45.08 29.64
CA ARG A 9 51.14 44.00 29.66
C ARG A 9 50.23 44.17 28.47
N CYS A 10 50.36 43.24 27.50
CA CYS A 10 49.40 43.11 26.42
C CYS A 10 48.24 42.25 26.89
N ARG A 11 47.05 42.86 27.06
CA ARG A 11 45.79 42.20 27.39
C ARG A 11 45.20 41.67 26.10
N TRP A 12 45.20 40.33 25.87
CA TRP A 12 44.43 39.68 24.87
C TRP A 12 42.97 39.53 25.35
N LEU A 13 42.05 40.24 24.71
CA LEU A 13 40.64 40.03 24.85
C LEU A 13 40.24 38.84 23.98
N LEU A 14 40.01 37.69 24.62
CA LEU A 14 39.34 36.53 24.01
C LEU A 14 37.85 36.83 23.89
N GLY A 15 37.43 37.21 22.69
CA GLY A 15 36.01 37.27 22.35
C GLY A 15 35.46 35.85 22.22
N LEU A 16 34.69 35.38 23.20
CA LEU A 16 33.87 34.18 23.09
C LEU A 16 32.63 34.56 22.23
N SER A 17 32.66 34.19 20.95
CA SER A 17 31.46 34.16 20.13
C SER A 17 30.68 32.92 20.51
N ALA A 18 29.65 33.06 21.31
CA ALA A 18 28.66 32.02 21.56
C ALA A 18 27.80 31.84 20.28
N LEU A 19 28.07 30.83 19.52
CA LEU A 19 27.18 30.35 18.45
C LEU A 19 25.97 29.71 19.12
N LEU A 20 24.84 30.43 19.24
CA LEU A 20 23.56 29.82 19.58
C LEU A 20 23.11 28.95 18.40
N LEU A 21 23.36 27.63 18.48
CA LEU A 21 22.64 26.65 17.67
C LEU A 21 21.15 26.67 18.13
N MET A 22 20.31 27.35 17.37
CA MET A 22 18.88 27.15 17.45
C MET A 22 18.59 25.76 16.88
N ALA A 23 18.67 24.73 17.71
CA ALA A 23 18.06 23.44 17.43
C ALA A 23 16.53 23.65 17.50
N GLY A 24 15.93 23.97 16.36
CA GLY A 24 14.49 23.93 16.21
C GLY A 24 14.05 22.47 16.37
N THR A 25 13.64 22.11 17.59
CA THR A 25 12.87 20.88 17.80
C THR A 25 11.55 21.06 17.08
N ALA A 26 11.43 20.49 15.88
CA ALA A 26 10.16 20.16 15.31
C ALA A 26 9.51 19.17 16.28
N ALA A 27 8.76 19.68 17.25
CA ALA A 27 7.89 18.86 18.07
C ALA A 27 6.91 18.20 17.11
N ALA A 28 7.11 16.90 16.86
CA ALA A 28 6.17 16.10 16.11
C ALA A 28 4.79 16.34 16.73
N ARG A 29 3.86 16.88 15.96
CA ARG A 29 2.45 16.85 16.30
C ARG A 29 2.04 15.38 16.29
N THR A 30 2.13 14.73 17.42
CA THR A 30 2.02 13.28 17.58
C THR A 30 0.59 12.80 17.74
N GLU A 31 -0.36 13.70 18.05
CA GLU A 31 -1.75 13.31 18.26
C GLU A 31 -2.64 13.74 17.10
N VAL A 32 -3.44 12.76 16.62
CA VAL A 32 -4.49 12.99 15.61
C VAL A 32 -5.65 13.71 16.29
N SER A 33 -6.04 14.87 15.77
CA SER A 33 -7.27 15.52 16.21
C SER A 33 -8.49 14.84 15.60
N TRP A 34 -9.47 14.55 16.43
CA TRP A 34 -10.77 13.98 16.05
C TRP A 34 -11.90 15.02 16.21
N GLU A 35 -11.55 16.27 16.44
CA GLU A 35 -12.52 17.33 16.58
C GLU A 35 -13.16 17.68 15.23
N GLY A 36 -14.48 17.76 15.22
CA GLY A 36 -15.24 18.16 14.03
C GLY A 36 -15.43 17.07 12.97
N VAL A 37 -15.15 15.79 13.30
CA VAL A 37 -15.43 14.65 12.42
C VAL A 37 -16.21 13.55 13.13
N ASP A 38 -17.12 12.91 12.42
CA ASP A 38 -17.99 11.83 12.92
C ASP A 38 -17.41 10.45 12.63
N TYR A 39 -16.06 10.31 12.62
CA TYR A 39 -15.42 9.00 12.47
C TYR A 39 -15.07 8.43 13.83
N ALA A 40 -15.30 7.14 14.03
CA ALA A 40 -14.89 6.45 15.24
C ALA A 40 -13.37 6.58 15.44
N ARG A 41 -12.93 6.88 16.66
CA ARG A 41 -11.50 7.03 16.94
C ARG A 41 -10.77 5.70 16.72
N ALA A 42 -9.74 5.71 15.88
CA ALA A 42 -8.83 4.58 15.69
C ALA A 42 -7.57 4.79 16.55
N ASP A 43 -7.36 3.89 17.51
CA ASP A 43 -6.24 3.98 18.45
C ASP A 43 -4.99 3.25 17.95
N ILE A 44 -5.12 2.37 16.96
CA ILE A 44 -3.98 1.63 16.41
C ILE A 44 -2.84 2.58 16.00
N PRO A 45 -1.60 2.32 16.42
CA PRO A 45 -0.45 3.16 16.03
C PRO A 45 -0.27 3.20 14.51
N MET A 46 -0.13 4.39 13.95
CA MET A 46 0.20 4.62 12.54
C MET A 46 1.51 5.41 12.49
N LYS A 47 2.61 4.70 12.27
CA LYS A 47 3.94 5.30 12.17
C LYS A 47 4.18 5.74 10.74
N LEU A 48 4.40 7.05 10.56
CA LEU A 48 4.84 7.59 9.28
C LEU A 48 6.33 7.29 9.08
N GLN A 49 6.70 6.80 7.91
CA GLN A 49 8.05 6.49 7.47
C GLN A 49 8.36 7.23 6.17
N GLN A 50 9.63 7.39 5.85
CA GLN A 50 10.09 8.07 4.65
C GLN A 50 10.86 7.09 3.76
N ALA A 51 10.49 7.01 2.49
CA ALA A 51 11.11 6.13 1.50
C ALA A 51 12.15 6.83 0.63
N GLY A 52 12.15 8.14 0.64
CA GLY A 52 13.03 9.00 -0.16
C GLY A 52 12.62 10.45 0.02
N ASP A 53 13.27 11.38 -0.68
CA ASP A 53 12.90 12.78 -0.61
C ASP A 53 11.44 12.99 -1.00
N ASN A 54 10.66 13.59 -0.08
CA ASN A 54 9.24 13.89 -0.26
C ASN A 54 8.31 12.68 -0.45
N VAL A 55 8.77 11.44 -0.25
CA VAL A 55 7.97 10.21 -0.34
C VAL A 55 7.81 9.60 1.05
N TYR A 56 6.56 9.42 1.47
CA TYR A 56 6.20 8.94 2.79
C TYR A 56 5.23 7.77 2.70
N TYR A 57 5.27 6.88 3.69
CA TYR A 57 4.39 5.72 3.74
C TYR A 57 4.08 5.29 5.16
N VAL A 58 3.02 4.49 5.29
CA VAL A 58 2.61 3.82 6.51
C VAL A 58 2.45 2.33 6.23
N ILE A 59 2.77 1.50 7.21
CA ILE A 59 2.67 0.04 7.11
C ILE A 59 1.56 -0.44 8.02
N GLY A 60 0.63 -1.20 7.43
CA GLY A 60 -0.43 -1.88 8.13
C GLY A 60 0.07 -3.13 8.88
N ARG A 61 -0.76 -3.64 9.78
CA ARG A 61 -0.49 -4.86 10.52
C ARG A 61 -0.96 -6.07 9.73
N SER A 62 -0.05 -6.96 9.36
CA SER A 62 -0.38 -8.19 8.63
C SER A 62 -1.43 -9.03 9.35
N GLY A 63 -2.41 -9.53 8.60
CA GLY A 63 -3.50 -10.35 9.14
C GLY A 63 -4.79 -10.22 8.34
N VAL A 64 -5.90 -10.63 8.92
CA VAL A 64 -7.26 -10.39 8.44
C VAL A 64 -7.89 -9.24 9.23
N PRO A 65 -8.96 -8.59 8.73
CA PRO A 65 -9.58 -7.48 9.44
C PRO A 65 -10.20 -7.93 10.76
N ASP A 66 -9.81 -7.28 11.85
CA ASP A 66 -10.32 -7.53 13.20
C ASP A 66 -10.31 -6.25 14.06
N ALA A 67 -10.80 -6.38 15.30
CA ALA A 67 -10.84 -5.28 16.25
C ALA A 67 -9.44 -4.86 16.76
N GLU A 68 -8.43 -5.73 16.70
CA GLU A 68 -7.08 -5.40 17.16
C GLU A 68 -6.32 -4.55 16.13
N ASN A 69 -6.48 -4.86 14.84
CA ASN A 69 -5.88 -4.08 13.76
C ASN A 69 -6.78 -2.93 13.29
N GLN A 70 -8.05 -2.89 13.71
CA GLN A 70 -9.02 -1.84 13.38
C GLN A 70 -9.11 -1.60 11.85
N GLY A 71 -8.85 -2.65 11.05
CA GLY A 71 -8.80 -2.59 9.59
C GLY A 71 -7.51 -2.03 9.01
N PHE A 72 -6.49 -1.71 9.81
CA PHE A 72 -5.19 -1.24 9.34
C PHE A 72 -4.31 -2.43 8.93
N MET A 73 -4.56 -2.97 7.74
CA MET A 73 -3.87 -4.15 7.23
C MET A 73 -3.02 -3.85 6.01
N SER A 74 -3.45 -2.93 5.17
CA SER A 74 -2.76 -2.50 3.95
C SER A 74 -1.80 -1.36 4.24
N ASN A 75 -0.85 -1.18 3.32
CA ASN A 75 0.02 -0.02 3.30
C ASN A 75 -0.64 1.11 2.50
N ALA A 76 -0.21 2.33 2.76
CA ALA A 76 -0.55 3.51 1.98
C ALA A 76 0.61 4.49 2.02
N GLY A 77 0.62 5.47 1.12
CA GLY A 77 1.64 6.48 1.17
C GLY A 77 1.27 7.76 0.45
N PHE A 78 2.19 8.71 0.45
CA PHE A 78 1.99 9.95 -0.27
C PHE A 78 3.30 10.58 -0.71
N VAL A 79 3.19 11.40 -1.74
CA VAL A 79 4.30 12.15 -2.32
C VAL A 79 3.98 13.64 -2.23
N VAL A 80 4.89 14.43 -1.63
CA VAL A 80 4.77 15.88 -1.57
C VAL A 80 5.48 16.47 -2.79
N THR A 81 4.73 17.15 -3.66
CA THR A 81 5.24 17.77 -4.88
C THR A 81 5.10 19.29 -4.84
N GLU A 82 5.63 20.02 -5.83
CA GLU A 82 5.35 21.46 -5.92
C GLU A 82 3.88 21.74 -6.21
N GLY A 83 3.23 20.87 -6.99
CA GLY A 83 1.83 21.00 -7.38
C GLY A 83 0.81 20.48 -6.34
N GLY A 84 1.26 20.02 -5.16
CA GLY A 84 0.40 19.46 -4.12
C GLY A 84 0.82 18.05 -3.70
N VAL A 85 -0.05 17.37 -2.98
CA VAL A 85 0.19 16.00 -2.46
C VAL A 85 -0.57 14.98 -3.30
N VAL A 86 0.13 13.92 -3.68
CA VAL A 86 -0.44 12.71 -4.30
C VAL A 86 -0.45 11.59 -3.26
N VAL A 87 -1.60 11.02 -3.00
CA VAL A 87 -1.79 9.89 -2.05
C VAL A 87 -1.94 8.61 -2.86
N TYR A 88 -1.33 7.54 -2.39
CA TYR A 88 -1.52 6.18 -2.91
C TYR A 88 -2.22 5.33 -1.86
N ASP A 89 -3.42 4.86 -2.18
CA ASP A 89 -4.37 4.17 -1.32
C ASP A 89 -4.85 4.98 -0.10
N ALA A 90 -6.04 4.66 0.38
CA ALA A 90 -6.70 5.42 1.45
C ALA A 90 -6.96 4.59 2.71
N LEU A 91 -6.49 3.34 2.75
CA LEU A 91 -6.69 2.40 3.86
C LEU A 91 -8.13 1.89 4.02
N GLY A 92 -8.30 0.96 4.95
CA GLY A 92 -9.49 0.11 5.08
C GLY A 92 -10.66 0.68 5.89
N THR A 93 -10.54 1.88 6.45
CA THR A 93 -11.63 2.53 7.21
C THR A 93 -11.57 4.05 7.08
N PRO A 94 -12.70 4.76 7.22
CA PRO A 94 -12.70 6.23 7.28
C PRO A 94 -11.80 6.76 8.40
N SER A 95 -11.78 6.10 9.54
CA SER A 95 -10.92 6.47 10.68
C SER A 95 -9.43 6.44 10.34
N LEU A 96 -9.00 5.43 9.58
CA LEU A 96 -7.61 5.32 9.13
C LEU A 96 -7.29 6.33 8.03
N GLY A 97 -8.21 6.57 7.10
CA GLY A 97 -8.09 7.64 6.10
C GLY A 97 -7.93 9.00 6.76
N TRP A 98 -8.69 9.28 7.83
CA TRP A 98 -8.54 10.51 8.62
C TRP A 98 -7.16 10.60 9.28
N LYS A 99 -6.68 9.52 9.90
CA LYS A 99 -5.32 9.49 10.45
C LYS A 99 -4.26 9.76 9.40
N LEU A 100 -4.39 9.18 8.21
CA LEU A 100 -3.47 9.41 7.10
C LEU A 100 -3.50 10.88 6.66
N LEU A 101 -4.68 11.48 6.49
CA LEU A 101 -4.82 12.90 6.15
C LEU A 101 -4.19 13.81 7.21
N GLN A 102 -4.35 13.50 8.51
CA GLN A 102 -3.69 14.25 9.58
C GLN A 102 -2.15 14.09 9.55
N LYS A 103 -1.64 12.90 9.18
CA LYS A 103 -0.19 12.70 8.98
C LYS A 103 0.33 13.55 7.83
N ILE A 104 -0.39 13.62 6.71
CA ILE A 104 -0.05 14.49 5.58
C ILE A 104 0.02 15.96 6.04
N ARG A 105 -1.01 16.45 6.73
CA ARG A 105 -1.06 17.81 7.28
C ARG A 105 0.04 18.11 8.30
N GLY A 106 0.58 17.08 8.95
CA GLY A 106 1.73 17.20 9.85
C GLY A 106 3.07 17.35 9.12
N VAL A 107 3.14 16.94 7.84
CA VAL A 107 4.34 17.04 7.00
C VAL A 107 4.34 18.32 6.16
N THR A 108 3.18 18.73 5.63
CA THR A 108 3.09 19.85 4.69
C THR A 108 1.74 20.54 4.77
N ASP A 109 1.74 21.86 4.49
CA ASP A 109 0.52 22.66 4.32
C ASP A 109 -0.01 22.62 2.87
N LYS A 110 0.66 21.93 1.96
CA LYS A 110 0.22 21.80 0.57
C LYS A 110 -1.09 20.98 0.49
N PRO A 111 -2.02 21.33 -0.41
CA PRO A 111 -3.27 20.60 -0.55
C PRO A 111 -3.03 19.18 -1.10
N VAL A 112 -3.88 18.24 -0.70
CA VAL A 112 -3.99 16.95 -1.40
C VAL A 112 -4.73 17.21 -2.70
N THR A 113 -4.08 16.94 -3.83
CA THR A 113 -4.62 17.20 -5.17
C THR A 113 -5.02 15.92 -5.92
N HIS A 114 -4.42 14.80 -5.55
CA HIS A 114 -4.70 13.51 -6.20
C HIS A 114 -4.71 12.39 -5.15
N VAL A 115 -5.65 11.47 -5.30
CA VAL A 115 -5.63 10.18 -4.61
C VAL A 115 -5.66 9.09 -5.66
N VAL A 116 -4.70 8.17 -5.63
CA VAL A 116 -4.58 7.05 -6.55
C VAL A 116 -5.05 5.80 -5.84
N VAL A 117 -5.99 5.09 -6.43
CA VAL A 117 -6.45 3.78 -5.96
C VAL A 117 -5.57 2.71 -6.59
N GLY A 118 -4.85 1.95 -5.78
CA GLY A 118 -4.04 0.82 -6.23
C GLY A 118 -4.91 -0.28 -6.82
N HIS A 119 -6.02 -0.58 -6.16
CA HIS A 119 -7.13 -1.40 -6.65
C HIS A 119 -8.34 -1.30 -5.72
N TYR A 120 -9.52 -1.69 -6.18
CA TYR A 120 -10.77 -1.58 -5.42
C TYR A 120 -11.00 -2.79 -4.50
N HIS A 121 -10.12 -3.00 -3.51
CA HIS A 121 -10.38 -3.88 -2.37
C HIS A 121 -10.63 -3.09 -1.08
N ALA A 122 -11.39 -3.68 -0.17
CA ALA A 122 -11.96 -3.01 0.99
C ALA A 122 -10.93 -2.34 1.91
N ASP A 123 -9.75 -2.91 2.04
CA ASP A 123 -8.67 -2.42 2.89
C ASP A 123 -7.83 -1.30 2.25
N HIS A 124 -8.11 -0.94 0.99
CA HIS A 124 -7.46 0.16 0.27
C HIS A 124 -8.37 1.38 0.06
N ILE A 125 -9.72 1.20 0.14
CA ILE A 125 -10.65 2.18 -0.41
C ILE A 125 -11.59 2.88 0.59
N TYR A 126 -11.88 2.33 1.78
CA TYR A 126 -12.92 2.95 2.62
C TYR A 126 -12.50 4.28 3.24
N GLY A 127 -11.20 4.55 3.33
CA GLY A 127 -10.69 5.87 3.67
C GLY A 127 -10.86 6.93 2.56
N LEU A 128 -11.20 6.55 1.31
CA LEU A 128 -11.43 7.48 0.19
C LEU A 128 -12.50 8.52 0.52
N GLN A 129 -13.54 8.13 1.31
CA GLN A 129 -14.57 9.08 1.70
C GLN A 129 -14.02 10.28 2.47
N VAL A 130 -12.95 10.10 3.25
CA VAL A 130 -12.30 11.21 3.97
C VAL A 130 -11.68 12.20 3.00
N PHE A 131 -10.95 11.71 2.01
CA PHE A 131 -10.36 12.58 1.00
C PHE A 131 -11.43 13.28 0.18
N LYS A 132 -12.53 12.59 -0.14
CA LYS A 132 -13.67 13.18 -0.86
C LYS A 132 -14.39 14.26 -0.06
N ASP A 133 -14.49 14.10 1.25
CA ASP A 133 -15.25 15.03 2.12
C ASP A 133 -14.41 16.20 2.65
N HIS A 134 -13.08 16.04 2.73
CA HIS A 134 -12.19 17.01 3.39
C HIS A 134 -11.09 17.57 2.49
N THR A 135 -11.09 17.25 1.19
CA THR A 135 -10.13 17.78 0.20
C THR A 135 -10.80 17.95 -1.16
N ASP A 136 -10.16 18.73 -2.04
CA ASP A 136 -10.57 18.88 -3.44
C ASP A 136 -9.80 17.90 -4.37
N ALA A 137 -9.28 16.80 -3.82
CA ALA A 137 -8.48 15.85 -4.58
C ALA A 137 -9.28 15.12 -5.64
N THR A 138 -8.68 14.94 -6.82
CA THR A 138 -9.18 14.04 -7.86
C THR A 138 -8.80 12.61 -7.51
N ILE A 139 -9.78 11.73 -7.39
CA ILE A 139 -9.57 10.29 -7.16
C ILE A 139 -9.38 9.61 -8.51
N TRP A 140 -8.20 9.02 -8.72
CA TRP A 140 -7.81 8.27 -9.91
C TRP A 140 -7.85 6.78 -9.67
N ALA A 141 -8.41 6.03 -10.62
CA ALA A 141 -8.33 4.58 -10.65
C ALA A 141 -8.14 4.06 -12.08
N GLN A 142 -7.67 2.84 -12.21
CA GLN A 142 -7.76 2.13 -13.47
C GLN A 142 -9.25 1.86 -13.79
N GLU A 143 -9.66 1.96 -15.06
CA GLU A 143 -11.09 1.93 -15.46
C GLU A 143 -11.85 0.69 -15.02
N ARG A 144 -11.19 -0.47 -14.89
CA ARG A 144 -11.80 -1.72 -14.43
C ARG A 144 -12.18 -1.71 -12.95
N GLY A 145 -11.68 -0.75 -12.16
CA GLY A 145 -12.17 -0.50 -10.81
C GLY A 145 -13.67 -0.21 -10.75
N LEU A 146 -14.24 0.34 -11.84
CA LEU A 146 -15.68 0.54 -11.97
C LEU A 146 -16.48 -0.78 -12.01
N GLU A 147 -15.87 -1.90 -12.40
CA GLU A 147 -16.50 -3.23 -12.33
C GLU A 147 -16.80 -3.62 -10.87
N TYR A 148 -15.90 -3.26 -9.95
CA TYR A 148 -16.12 -3.46 -8.52
C TYR A 148 -17.19 -2.49 -7.99
N VAL A 149 -17.01 -1.19 -8.22
CA VAL A 149 -17.90 -0.12 -7.70
C VAL A 149 -19.35 -0.36 -8.12
N ASN A 150 -19.59 -0.75 -9.37
CA ASN A 150 -20.93 -0.98 -9.93
C ASN A 150 -21.42 -2.42 -9.72
N GLY A 151 -20.60 -3.29 -9.16
CA GLY A 151 -20.90 -4.70 -8.97
C GLY A 151 -21.56 -5.03 -7.64
N PRO A 152 -22.34 -6.12 -7.55
CA PRO A 152 -23.00 -6.52 -6.31
C PRO A 152 -22.01 -6.98 -5.21
N GLY A 153 -20.75 -7.22 -5.58
CA GLY A 153 -19.68 -7.63 -4.67
C GLY A 153 -19.29 -6.53 -3.68
N ALA A 154 -19.29 -5.27 -4.11
CA ALA A 154 -18.89 -4.13 -3.32
C ALA A 154 -19.78 -3.93 -2.08
N GLU A 155 -21.11 -3.87 -2.26
CA GLU A 155 -22.05 -3.75 -1.17
C GLU A 155 -22.05 -4.96 -0.23
N ARG A 156 -21.90 -6.17 -0.78
CA ARG A 156 -21.76 -7.37 0.05
C ARG A 156 -20.51 -7.31 0.92
N ARG A 157 -19.38 -6.84 0.36
CA ARG A 157 -18.12 -6.68 1.07
C ARG A 157 -18.23 -5.59 2.14
N LEU A 158 -18.87 -4.47 1.83
CA LEU A 158 -19.08 -3.38 2.79
C LEU A 158 -19.90 -3.86 4.00
N ARG A 159 -21.00 -4.60 3.77
CA ARG A 159 -21.77 -5.20 4.89
C ARG A 159 -20.93 -6.14 5.74
N GLN A 160 -20.07 -6.96 5.14
CA GLN A 160 -19.15 -7.83 5.90
C GLN A 160 -18.13 -7.00 6.73
N ARG A 161 -17.63 -5.90 6.19
CA ARG A 161 -16.72 -5.01 6.90
C ARG A 161 -17.39 -4.25 8.04
N ARG A 162 -18.65 -3.82 7.88
CA ARG A 162 -19.44 -3.26 8.98
C ARG A 162 -19.59 -4.24 10.15
N GLN A 163 -19.74 -5.53 9.88
CA GLN A 163 -19.81 -6.55 10.93
C GLN A 163 -18.44 -6.79 11.60
N ALA A 164 -17.37 -6.84 10.81
CA ALA A 164 -16.04 -7.18 11.32
C ALA A 164 -15.30 -6.01 11.96
N LEU A 165 -15.60 -4.77 11.54
CA LEU A 165 -14.85 -3.57 11.88
C LEU A 165 -15.68 -2.46 12.52
N PHE A 166 -16.88 -2.76 13.04
CA PHE A 166 -17.61 -1.78 13.83
C PHE A 166 -16.81 -1.39 15.08
N PRO A 167 -16.68 -0.09 15.42
CA PRO A 167 -17.36 1.08 14.84
C PRO A 167 -16.58 1.80 13.72
N TRP A 168 -15.42 1.35 13.32
CA TRP A 168 -14.57 2.04 12.33
C TRP A 168 -15.09 1.94 10.88
N VAL A 169 -15.92 0.95 10.60
CA VAL A 169 -16.77 0.82 9.42
C VAL A 169 -18.20 0.68 9.90
N ASP A 170 -19.04 1.65 9.60
CA ASP A 170 -20.40 1.78 10.09
C ASP A 170 -21.41 2.05 8.98
N GLU A 171 -22.64 2.45 9.32
CA GLU A 171 -23.69 2.74 8.34
C GLU A 171 -23.40 4.01 7.51
N ALA A 172 -22.58 4.95 8.01
CA ALA A 172 -22.16 6.14 7.26
C ALA A 172 -21.01 5.85 6.28
N THR A 173 -20.34 4.70 6.43
CA THR A 173 -19.26 4.30 5.52
C THR A 173 -19.82 3.95 4.15
N ARG A 174 -19.23 4.52 3.09
CA ARG A 174 -19.66 4.35 1.71
C ARG A 174 -18.52 4.00 0.77
N ILE A 175 -18.87 3.40 -0.35
CA ILE A 175 -17.97 3.17 -1.47
C ILE A 175 -17.89 4.48 -2.26
N VAL A 176 -16.69 4.98 -2.50
CA VAL A 176 -16.44 6.20 -3.27
C VAL A 176 -15.94 5.80 -4.66
N PRO A 177 -16.65 6.13 -5.73
CA PRO A 177 -16.18 5.91 -7.10
C PRO A 177 -15.00 6.84 -7.43
N PRO A 178 -14.17 6.49 -8.45
CA PRO A 178 -13.16 7.41 -8.93
C PRO A 178 -13.79 8.62 -9.64
N ASP A 179 -13.11 9.77 -9.55
CA ASP A 179 -13.49 10.98 -10.31
C ASP A 179 -12.96 10.91 -11.75
N ALA A 180 -11.84 10.22 -11.94
CA ALA A 180 -11.22 10.03 -13.24
C ALA A 180 -10.58 8.64 -13.33
N THR A 181 -10.55 8.11 -14.56
CA THR A 181 -9.96 6.80 -14.84
C THR A 181 -8.86 6.88 -15.90
N PHE A 182 -8.05 5.84 -15.97
CA PHE A 182 -7.09 5.61 -17.05
C PHE A 182 -7.12 4.12 -17.45
N THR A 183 -6.65 3.81 -18.66
CA THR A 183 -6.64 2.44 -19.20
C THR A 183 -5.33 1.74 -18.87
N ASP A 184 -4.23 2.11 -19.51
CA ASP A 184 -2.95 1.40 -19.36
C ASP A 184 -1.96 2.18 -18.50
N ARG A 185 -1.92 3.49 -18.68
CA ARG A 185 -0.92 4.37 -18.07
C ARG A 185 -1.44 5.79 -17.93
N LYS A 186 -1.08 6.42 -16.80
CA LYS A 186 -1.28 7.85 -16.56
C LYS A 186 -0.01 8.46 -16.00
N VAL A 187 0.39 9.60 -16.54
CA VAL A 187 1.49 10.40 -15.99
C VAL A 187 0.93 11.65 -15.33
N LEU A 188 1.38 11.90 -14.11
CA LEU A 188 1.16 13.14 -13.36
C LEU A 188 2.52 13.84 -13.26
N ASP A 189 2.63 15.02 -13.87
CA ASP A 189 3.82 15.88 -13.82
C ASP A 189 3.50 17.07 -12.91
N LEU A 190 4.06 17.07 -11.72
CA LEU A 190 3.65 17.95 -10.62
C LEU A 190 4.83 18.75 -10.07
N GLY A 191 5.44 19.56 -10.94
CA GLY A 191 6.50 20.48 -10.53
C GLY A 191 7.78 19.75 -10.09
N GLY A 192 8.47 19.13 -11.05
CA GLY A 192 9.77 18.51 -10.83
C GLY A 192 9.73 17.05 -10.39
N ILE A 193 8.59 16.55 -9.93
CA ILE A 193 8.38 15.11 -9.64
C ILE A 193 7.41 14.54 -10.67
N ARG A 194 7.87 13.52 -11.39
CA ARG A 194 7.05 12.75 -12.31
C ARG A 194 6.56 11.50 -11.62
N ILE A 195 5.23 11.33 -11.56
CA ILE A 195 4.57 10.15 -11.03
C ILE A 195 3.89 9.42 -12.18
N GLU A 196 4.12 8.12 -12.26
CA GLU A 196 3.55 7.27 -13.29
C GLU A 196 2.65 6.22 -12.66
N LEU A 197 1.38 6.20 -13.06
CA LEU A 197 0.41 5.17 -12.73
C LEU A 197 0.44 4.15 -13.85
N VAL A 198 0.62 2.87 -13.53
CA VAL A 198 0.75 1.80 -14.52
C VAL A 198 -0.21 0.69 -14.18
N HIS A 199 -1.11 0.36 -15.09
CA HIS A 199 -1.94 -0.83 -14.98
C HIS A 199 -1.07 -2.09 -15.13
N VAL A 200 -1.20 -3.00 -14.21
CA VAL A 200 -0.48 -4.28 -14.17
C VAL A 200 -1.41 -5.48 -14.02
N GLY A 201 -2.70 -5.19 -13.96
CA GLY A 201 -3.77 -6.18 -13.94
C GLY A 201 -4.25 -6.61 -15.36
N PRO A 202 -5.22 -7.53 -15.43
CA PRO A 202 -5.75 -8.25 -14.26
C PRO A 202 -4.67 -9.13 -13.63
N ALA A 203 -4.49 -9.04 -12.32
CA ALA A 203 -3.51 -9.83 -11.59
C ALA A 203 -4.13 -10.27 -10.24
N HIS A 204 -3.79 -9.63 -9.11
CA HIS A 204 -4.49 -9.78 -7.83
C HIS A 204 -5.95 -9.30 -7.92
N ALA A 205 -6.15 -8.19 -8.62
CA ALA A 205 -7.46 -7.62 -8.97
C ALA A 205 -7.49 -7.20 -10.45
N PRO A 206 -8.68 -6.97 -11.03
CA PRO A 206 -8.79 -6.53 -12.42
C PRO A 206 -8.11 -5.19 -12.71
N ASP A 207 -8.04 -4.31 -11.71
CA ASP A 207 -7.66 -2.91 -11.78
C ASP A 207 -6.31 -2.60 -11.11
N ASP A 208 -5.49 -3.62 -10.85
CA ASP A 208 -4.20 -3.44 -10.19
C ASP A 208 -3.34 -2.36 -10.84
N THR A 209 -2.95 -1.38 -10.05
CA THR A 209 -2.19 -0.19 -10.44
C THR A 209 -0.95 -0.05 -9.58
N MET A 210 0.22 0.02 -10.19
CA MET A 210 1.44 0.48 -9.53
C MET A 210 1.58 1.99 -9.68
N MET A 211 2.14 2.65 -8.66
CA MET A 211 2.57 4.04 -8.73
C MET A 211 4.10 4.13 -8.64
N ILE A 212 4.72 4.66 -9.69
CA ILE A 212 6.18 4.84 -9.80
C ILE A 212 6.49 6.31 -9.61
N VAL A 213 7.34 6.63 -8.64
CA VAL A 213 7.79 7.98 -8.32
C VAL A 213 9.21 8.15 -8.84
N HIS A 214 9.36 8.87 -9.94
CA HIS A 214 10.66 9.11 -10.56
C HIS A 214 11.45 10.20 -9.82
N GLY A 215 12.75 10.02 -9.75
CA GLY A 215 13.69 10.87 -9.01
C GLY A 215 14.06 10.23 -7.67
N PRO A 216 13.14 10.06 -6.73
CA PRO A 216 13.36 9.20 -5.57
C PRO A 216 13.41 7.70 -5.89
N ASP A 217 12.96 7.30 -7.08
CA ASP A 217 12.91 5.92 -7.57
C ASP A 217 12.18 4.96 -6.61
N VAL A 218 11.03 5.39 -6.13
CA VAL A 218 10.16 4.63 -5.22
C VAL A 218 8.98 4.06 -5.99
N VAL A 219 8.66 2.80 -5.71
CA VAL A 219 7.49 2.11 -6.30
C VAL A 219 6.51 1.69 -5.20
N PHE A 220 5.27 2.14 -5.32
CA PHE A 220 4.14 1.56 -4.62
C PHE A 220 3.57 0.46 -5.50
N SER A 221 3.76 -0.79 -5.13
CA SER A 221 3.37 -1.93 -5.97
C SER A 221 1.93 -2.36 -5.80
N GLY A 222 1.24 -1.85 -4.76
CA GLY A 222 -0.06 -2.40 -4.37
C GLY A 222 0.05 -3.91 -4.11
N ASP A 223 -1.05 -4.61 -4.29
CA ASP A 223 -1.16 -6.03 -4.00
C ASP A 223 -0.53 -6.96 -5.06
N ILE A 224 0.28 -6.39 -5.95
CA ILE A 224 1.20 -7.19 -6.76
C ILE A 224 2.26 -7.84 -5.88
N LEU A 225 2.69 -7.14 -4.81
CA LEU A 225 3.66 -7.64 -3.85
C LEU A 225 3.07 -7.69 -2.43
N PHE A 226 3.22 -8.85 -1.80
CA PHE A 226 3.00 -9.09 -0.38
C PHE A 226 4.32 -9.52 0.24
N ASP A 227 4.60 -9.06 1.44
CA ASP A 227 5.76 -9.51 2.19
C ASP A 227 5.41 -9.94 3.62
N GLY A 228 6.06 -11.00 4.08
CA GLY A 228 5.89 -11.53 5.44
C GLY A 228 4.49 -12.07 5.76
N ARG A 229 3.65 -12.35 4.74
CA ARG A 229 2.31 -12.94 4.92
C ARG A 229 1.83 -13.69 3.66
N ILE A 230 0.80 -14.52 3.82
CA ILE A 230 0.09 -15.11 2.69
C ILE A 230 -0.76 -14.03 1.99
N PRO A 231 -0.69 -13.92 0.66
CA PRO A 231 -1.56 -13.04 -0.12
C PRO A 231 -3.02 -13.53 -0.09
N PHE A 232 -3.94 -12.68 -0.49
CA PHE A 232 -5.33 -13.06 -0.75
C PHE A 232 -5.51 -13.31 -2.25
N VAL A 233 -5.91 -14.53 -2.62
CA VAL A 233 -6.25 -14.90 -3.99
C VAL A 233 -7.77 -14.94 -4.12
N GLY A 234 -8.33 -13.92 -4.76
CA GLY A 234 -9.77 -13.78 -4.97
C GLY A 234 -10.30 -14.64 -6.14
N ASP A 235 -11.60 -14.53 -6.38
CA ASP A 235 -12.29 -15.23 -7.47
C ASP A 235 -12.12 -14.56 -8.85
N LYS A 236 -11.55 -13.36 -8.89
CA LYS A 236 -11.25 -12.60 -10.11
C LYS A 236 -9.75 -12.45 -10.38
N VAL A 237 -8.94 -13.24 -9.70
CA VAL A 237 -7.49 -13.26 -9.89
C VAL A 237 -7.16 -13.83 -11.26
N ASP A 238 -6.17 -13.26 -11.91
CA ASP A 238 -5.41 -13.85 -12.99
C ASP A 238 -4.00 -14.18 -12.44
N SER A 239 -3.86 -15.38 -11.91
CA SER A 239 -2.61 -15.78 -11.24
C SER A 239 -1.43 -15.89 -12.20
N LYS A 240 -1.68 -16.15 -13.49
CA LYS A 240 -0.64 -16.15 -14.52
C LYS A 240 -0.11 -14.74 -14.78
N ASN A 241 -1.01 -13.77 -14.97
CA ASN A 241 -0.59 -12.40 -15.19
C ASN A 241 -0.05 -11.75 -13.90
N TRP A 242 -0.50 -12.21 -12.73
CA TRP A 242 0.10 -11.79 -11.46
C TRP A 242 1.59 -12.14 -11.37
N LEU A 243 1.98 -13.35 -11.82
CA LEU A 243 3.40 -13.70 -11.94
C LEU A 243 4.16 -12.74 -12.87
N GLU A 244 3.54 -12.28 -13.97
CA GLU A 244 4.15 -11.27 -14.84
C GLU A 244 4.28 -9.90 -14.14
N GLY A 245 3.31 -9.50 -13.34
CA GLY A 245 3.39 -8.29 -12.50
C GLY A 245 4.55 -8.36 -11.51
N VAL A 246 4.71 -9.49 -10.81
CA VAL A 246 5.85 -9.76 -9.91
C VAL A 246 7.18 -9.76 -10.66
N ASN A 247 7.23 -10.40 -11.84
CA ASN A 247 8.42 -10.43 -12.69
C ASN A 247 8.78 -9.05 -13.24
N ARG A 248 7.79 -8.18 -13.47
CA ARG A 248 8.02 -6.80 -13.90
C ARG A 248 8.78 -6.02 -12.83
N LEU A 249 8.41 -6.16 -11.54
CA LEU A 249 9.16 -5.54 -10.44
C LEU A 249 10.62 -6.01 -10.43
N ALA A 250 10.86 -7.31 -10.62
CA ALA A 250 12.21 -7.88 -10.65
C ALA A 250 13.07 -7.39 -11.82
N ARG A 251 12.46 -6.91 -12.91
CA ARG A 251 13.14 -6.48 -14.15
C ARG A 251 13.14 -4.97 -14.34
N MET A 252 12.74 -4.19 -13.33
CA MET A 252 12.79 -2.73 -13.44
C MET A 252 14.22 -2.24 -13.58
N GLU A 253 14.45 -1.35 -14.55
CA GLU A 253 15.75 -0.72 -14.83
C GLU A 253 15.58 0.80 -14.94
N PRO A 254 16.26 1.58 -14.11
CA PRO A 254 17.08 1.12 -12.98
C PRO A 254 16.24 0.44 -11.90
N PRO A 255 16.83 -0.41 -11.04
CA PRO A 255 16.09 -1.01 -9.94
C PRO A 255 15.58 0.08 -8.98
N PRO A 256 14.35 -0.05 -8.45
CA PRO A 256 13.82 0.91 -7.48
C PRO A 256 14.71 1.02 -6.23
N ALA A 257 14.87 2.25 -5.72
CA ALA A 257 15.54 2.48 -4.46
C ALA A 257 14.73 1.94 -3.27
N MET A 258 13.40 1.88 -3.42
CA MET A 258 12.48 1.29 -2.43
C MET A 258 11.22 0.77 -3.13
N ILE A 259 10.74 -0.42 -2.72
CA ILE A 259 9.42 -0.92 -3.07
C ILE A 259 8.55 -0.94 -1.81
N ILE A 260 7.37 -0.35 -1.91
CA ILE A 260 6.33 -0.36 -0.87
C ILE A 260 5.24 -1.31 -1.34
N PRO A 261 5.13 -2.52 -0.75
CA PRO A 261 4.11 -3.49 -1.14
C PRO A 261 2.72 -3.06 -0.67
N GLY A 262 1.67 -3.73 -1.15
CA GLY A 262 0.33 -3.51 -0.61
C GLY A 262 0.20 -3.96 0.84
N HIS A 263 0.96 -4.99 1.22
CA HIS A 263 1.01 -5.52 2.59
C HIS A 263 2.41 -5.98 2.97
N GLY A 264 2.79 -5.72 4.23
CA GLY A 264 4.09 -6.10 4.79
C GLY A 264 5.11 -4.97 4.73
N PRO A 265 6.37 -5.22 5.12
CA PRO A 265 7.40 -4.21 5.17
C PRO A 265 7.76 -3.63 3.78
N ALA A 266 8.21 -2.38 3.77
CA ALA A 266 8.80 -1.77 2.60
C ALA A 266 10.30 -2.12 2.53
N GLU A 267 10.80 -2.42 1.33
CA GLU A 267 12.12 -3.00 1.13
C GLU A 267 12.95 -2.20 0.11
N SER A 268 14.20 -1.91 0.46
CA SER A 268 15.20 -1.42 -0.50
C SER A 268 15.78 -2.56 -1.36
N ASP A 269 15.70 -3.80 -0.88
CA ASP A 269 15.96 -5.02 -1.65
C ASP A 269 14.75 -5.96 -1.50
N ALA A 270 13.83 -5.85 -2.43
CA ALA A 270 12.61 -6.66 -2.45
C ALA A 270 12.81 -8.06 -3.07
N SER A 271 14.04 -8.48 -3.33
CA SER A 271 14.32 -9.77 -3.97
C SER A 271 13.73 -10.96 -3.21
N GLY A 272 13.74 -10.91 -1.87
CA GLY A 272 13.13 -11.91 -0.99
C GLY A 272 11.61 -11.97 -1.14
N ALA A 273 10.92 -10.83 -1.06
CA ALA A 273 9.47 -10.74 -1.22
C ALA A 273 9.03 -11.15 -2.64
N ILE A 274 9.78 -10.75 -3.66
CA ILE A 274 9.55 -11.15 -5.07
C ILE A 274 9.71 -12.66 -5.22
N ALA A 275 10.77 -13.25 -4.66
CA ALA A 275 11.00 -14.70 -4.72
C ALA A 275 9.88 -15.46 -3.98
N PHE A 276 9.47 -14.98 -2.82
CA PHE A 276 8.36 -15.55 -2.06
C PHE A 276 7.05 -15.54 -2.87
N MET A 277 6.64 -14.39 -3.40
CA MET A 277 5.41 -14.26 -4.18
C MET A 277 5.45 -15.14 -5.43
N ARG A 278 6.57 -15.14 -6.15
CA ARG A 278 6.76 -16.01 -7.31
C ARG A 278 6.63 -17.50 -6.91
N GLY A 279 7.30 -17.92 -5.87
CA GLY A 279 7.25 -19.30 -5.38
C GLY A 279 5.84 -19.71 -4.97
N TYR A 280 5.15 -18.88 -4.20
CA TYR A 280 3.80 -19.15 -3.72
C TYR A 280 2.78 -19.29 -4.87
N ILE A 281 2.75 -18.33 -5.79
CA ILE A 281 1.80 -18.37 -6.91
C ILE A 281 2.13 -19.52 -7.85
N THR A 282 3.42 -19.77 -8.14
CA THR A 282 3.86 -20.89 -8.97
C THR A 282 3.43 -22.22 -8.36
N GLN A 283 3.66 -22.44 -7.06
CA GLN A 283 3.26 -23.70 -6.41
C GLN A 283 1.74 -23.89 -6.43
N LEU A 284 0.94 -22.84 -6.20
CA LEU A 284 -0.51 -22.94 -6.34
C LEU A 284 -0.90 -23.36 -7.76
N ARG A 285 -0.34 -22.71 -8.79
CA ARG A 285 -0.66 -23.03 -10.18
C ARG A 285 -0.22 -24.43 -10.58
N ASP A 286 0.99 -24.83 -10.20
CA ASP A 286 1.52 -26.15 -10.53
C ASP A 286 0.70 -27.25 -9.87
N SER A 287 0.51 -27.18 -8.53
CA SER A 287 -0.23 -28.21 -7.80
C SER A 287 -1.69 -28.30 -8.22
N MET A 288 -2.38 -27.19 -8.34
CA MET A 288 -3.80 -27.17 -8.72
C MET A 288 -3.99 -27.45 -10.20
N GLY A 289 -3.07 -26.98 -11.06
CA GLY A 289 -3.08 -27.29 -12.50
C GLY A 289 -2.82 -28.77 -12.79
N ASP A 290 -1.87 -29.39 -12.10
CA ASP A 290 -1.64 -30.83 -12.20
C ASP A 290 -2.88 -31.62 -11.76
N ALA A 291 -3.50 -31.23 -10.67
CA ALA A 291 -4.73 -31.87 -10.19
C ALA A 291 -5.85 -31.77 -11.23
N VAL A 292 -6.07 -30.64 -11.84
CA VAL A 292 -7.09 -30.45 -12.88
C VAL A 292 -6.77 -31.31 -14.12
N ARG A 293 -5.52 -31.30 -14.58
CA ARG A 293 -5.11 -32.12 -15.73
C ARG A 293 -5.33 -33.63 -15.51
N ASN A 294 -5.13 -34.11 -14.29
CA ASN A 294 -5.28 -35.49 -13.90
C ASN A 294 -6.66 -35.83 -13.32
N LEU A 295 -7.63 -34.91 -13.38
CA LEU A 295 -8.99 -35.07 -12.86
C LEU A 295 -9.02 -35.42 -11.35
N VAL A 296 -8.03 -34.97 -10.59
CA VAL A 296 -7.96 -35.15 -9.14
C VAL A 296 -8.86 -34.09 -8.47
N PRO A 297 -9.82 -34.51 -7.62
CA PRO A 297 -10.67 -33.54 -6.89
C PRO A 297 -9.84 -32.60 -6.01
N PHE A 298 -10.30 -31.36 -5.85
CA PHE A 298 -9.61 -30.34 -5.07
C PHE A 298 -9.20 -30.80 -3.65
N GLU A 299 -10.11 -31.47 -2.93
CA GLU A 299 -9.83 -31.91 -1.56
C GLU A 299 -8.62 -32.84 -1.48
N SER A 300 -8.52 -33.78 -2.41
CA SER A 300 -7.38 -34.70 -2.47
C SER A 300 -6.11 -33.94 -2.89
N ALA A 301 -6.19 -33.11 -3.92
CA ALA A 301 -5.06 -32.33 -4.39
C ALA A 301 -4.50 -31.40 -3.29
N TYR A 302 -5.38 -30.73 -2.54
CA TYR A 302 -4.97 -29.85 -1.46
C TYR A 302 -4.32 -30.61 -0.30
N ALA A 303 -4.88 -31.79 0.06
CA ALA A 303 -4.36 -32.63 1.14
C ALA A 303 -3.00 -33.26 0.81
N ASP A 304 -2.78 -33.62 -0.46
CA ASP A 304 -1.57 -34.30 -0.94
C ASP A 304 -0.41 -33.31 -1.24
N THR A 305 -0.68 -32.00 -1.27
CA THR A 305 0.36 -30.99 -1.51
C THR A 305 1.03 -30.56 -0.20
N ASP A 306 2.35 -30.51 -0.19
CA ASP A 306 3.11 -30.01 0.94
C ASP A 306 3.09 -28.46 0.99
N TRP A 307 2.38 -27.92 2.00
CA TRP A 307 2.27 -26.48 2.27
C TRP A 307 3.12 -26.02 3.46
N SER A 308 4.00 -26.90 3.99
CA SER A 308 4.70 -26.68 5.25
C SER A 308 5.51 -25.37 5.29
N GLN A 309 6.06 -24.93 4.16
CA GLN A 309 6.82 -23.68 4.07
C GLN A 309 5.96 -22.41 4.30
N TYR A 310 4.63 -22.51 4.26
CA TYR A 310 3.72 -21.37 4.42
C TYR A 310 2.93 -21.38 5.74
N THR A 311 2.84 -22.53 6.45
CA THR A 311 1.96 -22.74 7.60
C THR A 311 2.25 -21.81 8.77
N GLY A 312 3.27 -21.21 8.97
CA GLY A 312 3.54 -20.25 10.06
C GLY A 312 3.29 -18.78 9.71
N LEU A 313 2.93 -18.51 8.46
CA LEU A 313 2.79 -17.13 8.00
C LEU A 313 1.43 -16.53 8.37
N PRO A 314 1.40 -15.22 8.69
CA PRO A 314 0.15 -14.50 8.88
C PRO A 314 -0.84 -14.73 7.73
N ALA A 315 -2.12 -14.83 8.06
CA ALA A 315 -3.23 -15.11 7.17
C ALA A 315 -3.27 -16.51 6.54
N PHE A 316 -2.33 -17.43 6.84
CA PHE A 316 -2.35 -18.79 6.27
C PHE A 316 -3.66 -19.52 6.60
N GLU A 317 -3.99 -19.70 7.87
CA GLU A 317 -5.19 -20.41 8.30
C GLU A 317 -6.48 -19.78 7.76
N ALA A 318 -6.50 -18.46 7.61
CA ALA A 318 -7.69 -17.73 7.19
C ALA A 318 -7.91 -17.74 5.68
N THR A 319 -6.85 -17.89 4.86
CA THR A 319 -6.95 -17.64 3.41
C THR A 319 -6.40 -18.75 2.53
N HIS A 320 -5.37 -19.49 2.96
CA HIS A 320 -4.59 -20.34 2.07
C HIS A 320 -5.41 -21.42 1.35
N ARG A 321 -6.27 -22.15 2.07
CA ARG A 321 -7.12 -23.18 1.44
C ARG A 321 -8.05 -22.60 0.39
N ARG A 322 -8.59 -21.40 0.64
CA ARG A 322 -9.42 -20.67 -0.31
C ARG A 322 -8.61 -20.18 -1.51
N ASN A 323 -7.38 -19.71 -1.27
CA ASN A 323 -6.46 -19.33 -2.34
C ASN A 323 -6.22 -20.51 -3.30
N ALA A 324 -5.88 -21.67 -2.75
CA ALA A 324 -5.67 -22.88 -3.55
C ALA A 324 -6.95 -23.29 -4.32
N TYR A 325 -8.13 -23.17 -3.69
CA TYR A 325 -9.39 -23.46 -4.35
C TYR A 325 -9.69 -22.51 -5.51
N ASN A 326 -9.46 -21.21 -5.34
CA ASN A 326 -9.68 -20.23 -6.40
C ASN A 326 -8.73 -20.48 -7.59
N VAL A 327 -7.46 -20.81 -7.33
CA VAL A 327 -6.53 -21.19 -8.40
C VAL A 327 -6.94 -22.51 -9.04
N TYR A 328 -7.45 -23.49 -8.30
CA TYR A 328 -7.97 -24.72 -8.88
C TYR A 328 -9.12 -24.44 -9.88
N LEU A 329 -10.06 -23.55 -9.51
CA LEU A 329 -11.14 -23.14 -10.41
C LEU A 329 -10.62 -22.36 -11.63
N GLU A 330 -9.62 -21.49 -11.44
CA GLU A 330 -8.94 -20.80 -12.54
C GLU A 330 -8.32 -21.78 -13.53
N MET A 331 -7.61 -22.80 -13.04
CA MET A 331 -7.02 -23.85 -13.89
C MET A 331 -8.07 -24.66 -14.64
N GLN A 332 -9.23 -24.94 -14.04
CA GLN A 332 -10.36 -25.59 -14.74
C GLN A 332 -10.87 -24.72 -15.90
N ASN A 333 -11.00 -23.40 -15.67
CA ASN A 333 -11.45 -22.47 -16.69
C ASN A 333 -10.43 -22.31 -17.83
N GLU A 334 -9.14 -22.25 -17.53
CA GLU A 334 -8.07 -22.21 -18.55
C GLU A 334 -8.12 -23.48 -19.46
N MET A 335 -8.34 -24.65 -18.88
CA MET A 335 -8.42 -25.90 -19.64
C MET A 335 -9.75 -26.05 -20.41
N GLY A 336 -10.87 -25.62 -19.80
CA GLY A 336 -12.21 -25.68 -20.45
C GLY A 336 -12.34 -24.69 -21.60
N GLY A 337 -11.76 -23.50 -21.50
CA GLY A 337 -11.72 -22.51 -22.58
C GLY A 337 -10.86 -22.92 -23.78
N GLY A 338 -9.88 -23.81 -23.59
CA GLY A 338 -9.05 -24.36 -24.67
C GLY A 338 -9.71 -25.48 -25.50
N MET A 339 -10.84 -26.02 -25.04
CA MET A 339 -11.57 -27.07 -25.77
C MET A 339 -12.72 -26.55 -26.62
N GLY A 340 -12.93 -25.26 -26.70
CA GLY A 340 -14.02 -24.57 -27.40
C GLY A 340 -13.62 -23.76 -28.64
N MET A 341 -12.42 -23.97 -29.19
CA MET A 341 -11.98 -23.31 -30.45
C MET A 341 -11.77 -24.34 -31.54
#